data_807ee5aab47a0b1ddcd1a558a8845b42
#
_entry.id   807ee5aab47a0b1ddcd1a558a8845b42
#
_cell.length_a   1.000
_cell.length_b   1.000
_cell.length_c   1.000
_cell.angle_alpha   90.00
_cell.angle_beta   90.00
_cell.angle_gamma   90.00
#
_symmetry.space_group_name_H-M   'P 1'
#
loop_
_entity.id
_entity.type
_entity.pdbx_description
1 polymer ?
#
loop_
_entity_poly.entity_id
_entity_poly.type
_entity_poly.pdbx_seq_one_letter_code
_entity_poly.pdbx_strand_id
1 'polypeptide(L)'
;MIYITSDVVVQQRLLLLLLVIVLICLFVSLFRTDRTDETTLKKKRTYYAWKGPKTDERINKMFAECIELMKELGVPISESICPEVKLSGTRCALGRCCRKEGFEYEFYIEISGHTLGNTEKSLRNTLIHELLHTVPGGYNHKAEWKKWTKYVSEKTGYNIQRCGGDE
;
A
#
# COMPACT_ATOMS: atom_id res chain seq x y z
N MET A 1 -65.72 -31.50 13.52
CA MET A 1 -65.30 -30.77 12.29
C MET A 1 -64.55 -29.53 12.76
N ILE A 2 -63.19 -29.53 12.65
CA ILE A 2 -62.36 -28.46 13.20
C ILE A 2 -62.19 -27.42 12.07
N TYR A 3 -62.76 -26.26 12.20
CA TYR A 3 -62.54 -25.11 11.28
C TYR A 3 -61.15 -24.52 11.59
N ILE A 4 -60.16 -24.82 10.78
CA ILE A 4 -58.91 -24.10 10.82
C ILE A 4 -59.18 -22.76 10.16
N THR A 5 -59.19 -21.69 10.99
CA THR A 5 -59.43 -20.30 10.49
C THR A 5 -58.31 -19.87 9.55
N SER A 6 -58.64 -19.10 8.53
CA SER A 6 -57.70 -18.58 7.52
C SER A 6 -56.44 -17.91 8.15
N ASP A 7 -56.58 -17.36 9.33
CA ASP A 7 -55.47 -16.68 10.09
C ASP A 7 -54.37 -17.63 10.53
N VAL A 8 -54.68 -18.88 10.88
CA VAL A 8 -53.69 -19.87 11.29
C VAL A 8 -52.83 -20.30 10.09
N VAL A 9 -53.46 -20.44 8.90
CA VAL A 9 -52.75 -20.80 7.65
C VAL A 9 -51.80 -19.68 7.25
N VAL A 10 -52.26 -18.42 7.36
CA VAL A 10 -51.46 -17.23 7.02
C VAL A 10 -50.27 -17.09 7.98
N GLN A 11 -50.47 -17.27 9.30
CA GLN A 11 -49.41 -17.22 10.28
C GLN A 11 -48.35 -18.32 10.05
N GLN A 12 -48.82 -19.54 9.72
CA GLN A 12 -47.91 -20.65 9.44
C GLN A 12 -47.01 -20.41 8.20
N ARG A 13 -47.57 -19.79 7.14
CA ARG A 13 -46.84 -19.39 5.94
C ARG A 13 -45.84 -18.27 6.23
N LEU A 14 -46.19 -17.28 7.05
CA LEU A 14 -45.29 -16.21 7.44
C LEU A 14 -44.10 -16.72 8.27
N LEU A 15 -44.34 -17.65 9.21
CA LEU A 15 -43.31 -18.29 10.00
C LEU A 15 -42.34 -19.08 9.14
N LEU A 16 -42.84 -19.81 8.15
CA LEU A 16 -42.01 -20.58 7.21
C LEU A 16 -41.14 -19.65 6.33
N LEU A 17 -41.68 -18.53 5.90
CA LEU A 17 -40.94 -17.54 5.12
C LEU A 17 -39.79 -16.91 5.92
N LEU A 18 -40.06 -16.55 7.19
CA LEU A 18 -39.04 -16.05 8.10
C LEU A 18 -37.91 -17.06 8.35
N LEU A 19 -38.27 -18.33 8.51
CA LEU A 19 -37.29 -19.41 8.69
C LEU A 19 -36.37 -19.57 7.48
N VAL A 20 -36.92 -19.51 6.27
CA VAL A 20 -36.17 -19.56 4.99
C VAL A 20 -35.22 -18.36 4.89
N ILE A 21 -35.68 -17.16 5.22
CA ILE A 21 -34.81 -15.97 5.19
C ILE A 21 -33.64 -16.11 6.17
N VAL A 22 -33.89 -16.59 7.41
CA VAL A 22 -32.83 -16.81 8.40
C VAL A 22 -31.83 -17.84 7.90
N LEU A 23 -32.29 -18.93 7.30
CA LEU A 23 -31.40 -19.96 6.73
C LEU A 23 -30.54 -19.42 5.58
N ILE A 24 -31.13 -18.59 4.71
CA ILE A 24 -30.37 -17.93 3.62
C ILE A 24 -29.33 -16.98 4.20
N CYS A 25 -29.66 -16.18 5.22
CA CYS A 25 -28.72 -15.27 5.87
C CYS A 25 -27.58 -16.03 6.55
N LEU A 26 -27.85 -17.13 7.23
CA LEU A 26 -26.84 -18.01 7.83
C LEU A 26 -25.95 -18.65 6.76
N PHE A 27 -26.54 -19.12 5.66
CA PHE A 27 -25.79 -19.69 4.54
C PHE A 27 -24.86 -18.65 3.90
N VAL A 28 -25.35 -17.43 3.61
CA VAL A 28 -24.54 -16.34 3.09
C VAL A 28 -23.43 -15.93 4.06
N SER A 29 -23.69 -15.95 5.37
CA SER A 29 -22.68 -15.64 6.40
C SER A 29 -21.59 -16.71 6.45
N LEU A 30 -21.92 -17.98 6.34
CA LEU A 30 -20.95 -19.09 6.32
C LEU A 30 -20.05 -19.07 5.07
N PHE A 31 -20.61 -18.69 3.90
CA PHE A 31 -19.82 -18.57 2.67
C PHE A 31 -19.01 -17.26 2.55
N ARG A 32 -19.34 -16.24 3.36
CA ARG A 32 -18.63 -14.95 3.35
C ARG A 32 -17.32 -14.99 4.12
N THR A 33 -17.16 -15.93 5.04
CA THR A 33 -15.93 -16.08 5.85
C THR A 33 -14.77 -16.73 5.09
N ASP A 34 -15.03 -17.52 4.03
CA ASP A 34 -13.96 -18.21 3.30
C ASP A 34 -13.23 -17.35 2.25
N ARG A 35 -13.79 -16.19 1.84
CA ARG A 35 -13.14 -15.34 0.81
C ARG A 35 -12.04 -14.42 1.33
N THR A 36 -11.99 -14.16 2.63
CA THR A 36 -11.02 -13.20 3.20
C THR A 36 -9.66 -13.82 3.46
N ASP A 37 -9.56 -15.12 3.67
CA ASP A 37 -8.30 -15.78 4.01
C ASP A 37 -7.39 -16.03 2.80
N GLU A 38 -7.93 -16.30 1.63
CA GLU A 38 -7.12 -16.63 0.46
C GLU A 38 -6.40 -15.40 -0.15
N THR A 39 -7.04 -14.23 -0.11
CA THR A 39 -6.42 -12.98 -0.56
C THR A 39 -5.38 -12.48 0.43
N THR A 40 -5.59 -12.69 1.73
CA THR A 40 -4.62 -12.33 2.78
C THR A 40 -3.41 -13.27 2.77
N LEU A 41 -3.62 -14.55 2.50
CA LEU A 41 -2.55 -15.55 2.33
C LEU A 41 -1.74 -15.33 1.04
N LYS A 42 -2.37 -14.95 -0.07
CA LYS A 42 -1.65 -14.56 -1.31
C LYS A 42 -0.80 -13.30 -1.11
N LYS A 43 -1.31 -12.31 -0.37
CA LYS A 43 -0.57 -11.09 -0.03
C LYS A 43 0.63 -11.36 0.89
N LYS A 44 0.54 -12.32 1.82
CA LYS A 44 1.68 -12.77 2.65
C LYS A 44 2.73 -13.54 1.85
N ARG A 45 2.37 -14.34 0.85
CA ARG A 45 3.32 -15.13 0.05
C ARG A 45 4.29 -14.30 -0.79
N THR A 46 3.90 -13.11 -1.25
CA THR A 46 4.79 -12.23 -2.02
C THR A 46 5.83 -11.49 -1.17
N TYR A 47 5.64 -11.40 0.14
CA TYR A 47 6.53 -10.67 1.06
C TYR A 47 7.76 -11.47 1.53
N TYR A 48 7.78 -12.80 1.41
CA TYR A 48 8.81 -13.67 1.99
C TYR A 48 9.86 -14.21 1.02
N ALA A 49 9.86 -13.78 -0.24
CA ALA A 49 10.76 -14.34 -1.26
C ALA A 49 12.15 -13.67 -1.32
N TRP A 50 12.40 -12.57 -0.58
CA TRP A 50 13.72 -11.93 -0.56
C TRP A 50 14.61 -12.58 0.48
N LYS A 51 15.64 -13.30 0.02
CA LYS A 51 16.67 -13.93 0.85
C LYS A 51 17.98 -13.13 0.88
N GLY A 52 18.02 -11.97 0.23
CA GLY A 52 19.17 -11.08 0.20
C GLY A 52 19.34 -10.25 1.49
N PRO A 53 20.32 -9.34 1.53
CA PRO A 53 20.56 -8.46 2.65
C PRO A 53 19.31 -7.61 2.93
N LYS A 54 19.12 -7.21 4.20
CA LYS A 54 17.99 -6.35 4.60
C LYS A 54 18.22 -4.88 4.26
N THR A 55 19.48 -4.50 4.07
CA THR A 55 19.95 -3.14 3.79
C THR A 55 21.13 -3.19 2.84
N ASP A 56 21.47 -2.09 2.20
CA ASP A 56 22.60 -1.95 1.30
C ASP A 56 23.21 -0.56 1.52
N GLU A 57 24.50 -0.50 1.85
CA GLU A 57 25.20 0.74 2.20
C GLU A 57 25.24 1.72 1.00
N ARG A 58 25.40 1.23 -0.21
CA ARG A 58 25.36 2.04 -1.43
C ARG A 58 23.99 2.73 -1.58
N ILE A 59 22.91 2.00 -1.28
CA ILE A 59 21.55 2.55 -1.34
C ILE A 59 21.34 3.58 -0.24
N ASN A 60 21.82 3.33 0.98
CA ASN A 60 21.70 4.28 2.09
C ASN A 60 22.48 5.57 1.79
N LYS A 61 23.68 5.48 1.21
CA LYS A 61 24.45 6.65 0.74
C LYS A 61 23.67 7.43 -0.33
N MET A 62 23.18 6.72 -1.34
CA MET A 62 22.38 7.33 -2.41
C MET A 62 21.11 8.00 -1.87
N PHE A 63 20.48 7.41 -0.87
CA PHE A 63 19.29 7.92 -0.21
C PHE A 63 19.60 9.22 0.55
N ALA A 64 20.71 9.25 1.30
CA ALA A 64 21.17 10.47 1.98
C ALA A 64 21.40 11.61 0.97
N GLU A 65 22.05 11.32 -0.16
CA GLU A 65 22.25 12.29 -1.25
C GLU A 65 20.90 12.78 -1.84
N CYS A 66 19.91 11.91 -1.97
CA CYS A 66 18.57 12.31 -2.40
C CYS A 66 17.87 13.20 -1.37
N ILE A 67 18.02 12.95 -0.08
CA ILE A 67 17.48 13.80 0.99
C ILE A 67 18.08 15.20 0.90
N GLU A 68 19.41 15.31 0.79
CA GLU A 68 20.07 16.61 0.67
C GLU A 68 19.63 17.35 -0.60
N LEU A 69 19.53 16.68 -1.73
CA LEU A 69 19.01 17.26 -2.97
C LEU A 69 17.58 17.83 -2.78
N MET A 70 16.70 17.08 -2.07
CA MET A 70 15.33 17.59 -1.81
C MET A 70 15.35 18.84 -0.93
N LYS A 71 16.22 18.91 0.08
CA LYS A 71 16.39 20.07 0.94
C LYS A 71 16.93 21.27 0.16
N GLU A 72 17.96 21.08 -0.68
CA GLU A 72 18.53 22.13 -1.55
C GLU A 72 17.49 22.72 -2.52
N LEU A 73 16.57 21.88 -3.02
CA LEU A 73 15.47 22.30 -3.88
C LEU A 73 14.32 22.96 -3.09
N GLY A 74 14.37 22.99 -1.77
CA GLY A 74 13.31 23.54 -0.92
C GLY A 74 12.04 22.68 -0.90
N VAL A 75 12.15 21.37 -1.20
CA VAL A 75 11.04 20.43 -1.09
C VAL A 75 10.78 20.14 0.38
N PRO A 76 9.56 20.33 0.91
CA PRO A 76 9.25 20.17 2.32
C PRO A 76 9.06 18.68 2.70
N ILE A 77 10.11 17.86 2.51
CA ILE A 77 10.10 16.48 2.99
C ILE A 77 10.09 16.47 4.53
N SER A 78 9.57 15.39 5.12
CA SER A 78 9.58 15.21 6.58
C SER A 78 11.02 15.19 7.13
N GLU A 79 11.22 15.71 8.32
CA GLU A 79 12.49 15.55 9.07
C GLU A 79 12.57 14.21 9.80
N SER A 80 11.44 13.53 9.99
CA SER A 80 11.33 12.25 10.68
C SER A 80 11.33 11.06 9.72
N ILE A 81 12.40 10.93 8.93
CA ILE A 81 12.63 9.84 7.97
C ILE A 81 13.77 8.97 8.48
N CYS A 82 13.54 7.64 8.54
CA CYS A 82 14.60 6.68 8.86
C CYS A 82 15.71 6.77 7.81
N PRO A 83 16.99 6.99 8.22
CA PRO A 83 18.09 7.13 7.27
C PRO A 83 18.48 5.80 6.59
N GLU A 84 17.99 4.68 7.11
CA GLU A 84 18.23 3.36 6.57
C GLU A 84 17.10 2.90 5.65
N VAL A 85 17.42 2.65 4.39
CA VAL A 85 16.48 2.08 3.42
C VAL A 85 16.44 0.56 3.55
N LYS A 86 15.25 0.00 3.71
CA LYS A 86 15.05 -1.45 3.80
C LYS A 86 14.90 -2.07 2.42
N LEU A 87 15.52 -3.24 2.27
CA LEU A 87 15.34 -4.07 1.09
C LEU A 87 14.22 -5.10 1.35
N SER A 88 13.25 -5.15 0.45
CA SER A 88 12.11 -6.06 0.54
C SER A 88 12.05 -7.00 -0.66
N GLY A 89 11.35 -8.12 -0.51
CA GLY A 89 11.10 -9.09 -1.58
C GLY A 89 9.92 -8.74 -2.47
N THR A 90 9.36 -7.53 -2.37
CA THR A 90 8.21 -7.15 -3.19
C THR A 90 8.58 -7.13 -4.67
N ARG A 91 7.68 -7.67 -5.51
CA ARG A 91 7.77 -7.61 -6.98
C ARG A 91 6.70 -6.72 -7.59
N CYS A 92 5.75 -6.28 -6.76
CA CYS A 92 4.60 -5.47 -7.22
C CYS A 92 4.87 -3.97 -7.19
N ALA A 93 5.98 -3.54 -6.59
CA ALA A 93 6.38 -2.13 -6.50
C ALA A 93 7.90 -2.04 -6.49
N LEU A 94 8.45 -0.96 -7.04
CA LEU A 94 9.89 -0.68 -7.02
C LEU A 94 10.33 -0.18 -5.64
N GLY A 95 9.47 0.60 -4.98
CA GLY A 95 9.66 1.14 -3.65
C GLY A 95 8.34 1.24 -2.88
N ARG A 96 8.44 1.66 -1.62
CA ARG A 96 7.32 1.95 -0.74
C ARG A 96 7.74 2.90 0.37
N CYS A 97 6.94 3.93 0.59
CA CYS A 97 6.98 4.76 1.78
C CYS A 97 5.99 4.22 2.82
N CYS A 98 6.47 3.89 4.02
CA CYS A 98 5.68 3.38 5.12
C CYS A 98 5.62 4.41 6.25
N ARG A 99 4.43 4.89 6.59
CA ARG A 99 4.20 5.74 7.76
C ARG A 99 3.94 4.88 8.99
N LYS A 100 4.61 5.17 10.11
CA LYS A 100 4.47 4.43 11.37
C LYS A 100 4.34 5.38 12.54
N GLU A 101 3.23 5.31 13.24
CA GLU A 101 3.00 6.07 14.46
C GLU A 101 3.63 5.38 15.67
N GLY A 102 4.22 6.15 16.58
CA GLY A 102 4.82 5.62 17.81
C GLY A 102 6.17 4.93 17.64
N PHE A 103 6.81 5.05 16.48
CA PHE A 103 8.17 4.57 16.22
C PHE A 103 9.17 5.73 16.26
N GLU A 104 10.48 5.41 16.26
CA GLU A 104 11.57 6.39 16.26
C GLU A 104 11.48 7.39 15.12
N TYR A 105 11.09 6.91 13.93
CA TYR A 105 10.84 7.73 12.74
C TYR A 105 9.39 7.57 12.30
N GLU A 106 8.80 8.65 11.77
CA GLU A 106 7.47 8.62 11.19
C GLU A 106 7.45 7.88 9.84
N PHE A 107 8.51 8.03 9.04
CA PHE A 107 8.59 7.45 7.71
C PHE A 107 9.76 6.48 7.56
N TYR A 108 9.48 5.36 6.93
CA TYR A 108 10.45 4.32 6.58
C TYR A 108 10.34 4.05 5.09
N ILE A 109 11.49 4.08 4.39
CA ILE A 109 11.56 3.78 2.96
C ILE A 109 12.01 2.34 2.76
N GLU A 110 11.28 1.65 1.91
CA GLU A 110 11.63 0.30 1.45
C GLU A 110 11.77 0.33 -0.08
N ILE A 111 12.77 -0.36 -0.62
CA ILE A 111 12.86 -0.63 -2.05
C ILE A 111 12.88 -2.13 -2.31
N SER A 112 12.49 -2.52 -3.51
CA SER A 112 12.57 -3.91 -3.92
C SER A 112 14.03 -4.33 -4.10
N GLY A 113 14.46 -5.39 -3.41
CA GLY A 113 15.79 -5.96 -3.61
C GLY A 113 16.04 -6.43 -5.04
N HIS A 114 14.97 -6.70 -5.80
CA HIS A 114 15.07 -7.05 -7.23
C HIS A 114 15.52 -5.87 -8.10
N THR A 115 15.47 -4.64 -7.59
CA THR A 115 15.89 -3.43 -8.32
C THR A 115 17.36 -3.09 -8.14
N LEU A 116 18.10 -3.79 -7.28
CA LEU A 116 19.52 -3.51 -6.99
C LEU A 116 20.42 -3.59 -8.23
N GLY A 117 20.03 -4.34 -9.25
CA GLY A 117 20.71 -4.40 -10.54
C GLY A 117 20.35 -3.29 -11.52
N ASN A 118 19.40 -2.42 -11.18
CA ASN A 118 19.00 -1.31 -12.04
C ASN A 118 20.09 -0.24 -12.09
N THR A 119 19.98 0.66 -13.07
CA THR A 119 20.86 1.82 -13.17
C THR A 119 20.71 2.72 -11.96
N GLU A 120 21.78 3.44 -11.62
CA GLU A 120 21.77 4.41 -10.52
C GLU A 120 20.67 5.46 -10.69
N LYS A 121 20.47 5.95 -11.93
CA LYS A 121 19.40 6.89 -12.25
C LYS A 121 18.01 6.32 -11.92
N SER A 122 17.75 5.05 -12.23
CA SER A 122 16.49 4.39 -11.93
C SER A 122 16.28 4.22 -10.43
N LEU A 123 17.33 3.87 -9.69
CA LEU A 123 17.28 3.76 -8.24
C LEU A 123 17.01 5.12 -7.59
N ARG A 124 17.68 6.20 -8.03
CA ARG A 124 17.43 7.56 -7.55
C ARG A 124 16.00 8.01 -7.85
N ASN A 125 15.48 7.74 -9.04
CA ASN A 125 14.08 8.02 -9.38
C ASN A 125 13.12 7.36 -8.37
N THR A 126 13.37 6.10 -8.02
CA THR A 126 12.56 5.36 -7.03
C THR A 126 12.69 5.98 -5.63
N LEU A 127 13.91 6.27 -5.18
CA LEU A 127 14.14 6.85 -3.86
C LEU A 127 13.49 8.23 -3.72
N ILE A 128 13.62 9.09 -4.75
CA ILE A 128 12.98 10.41 -4.78
C ILE A 128 11.45 10.26 -4.81
N HIS A 129 10.91 9.31 -5.57
CA HIS A 129 9.48 9.02 -5.59
C HIS A 129 8.96 8.73 -4.16
N GLU A 130 9.67 7.87 -3.43
CA GLU A 130 9.28 7.52 -2.05
C GLU A 130 9.47 8.69 -1.07
N LEU A 131 10.52 9.51 -1.25
CA LEU A 131 10.70 10.74 -0.46
C LEU A 131 9.55 11.73 -0.65
N LEU A 132 9.03 11.88 -1.85
CA LEU A 132 7.90 12.76 -2.13
C LEU A 132 6.60 12.33 -1.42
N HIS A 133 6.50 11.09 -0.99
CA HIS A 133 5.40 10.65 -0.14
C HIS A 133 5.48 11.20 1.30
N THR A 134 6.63 11.69 1.74
CA THR A 134 6.81 12.29 3.07
C THR A 134 6.43 13.77 3.14
N VAL A 135 6.20 14.41 1.98
CA VAL A 135 5.75 15.81 1.89
C VAL A 135 4.34 15.95 2.49
N PRO A 136 4.03 17.02 3.23
CA PRO A 136 2.68 17.29 3.70
C PRO A 136 1.64 17.21 2.57
N GLY A 137 0.64 16.33 2.72
CA GLY A 137 -0.35 16.05 1.67
C GLY A 137 0.12 15.17 0.50
N GLY A 138 1.40 14.75 0.49
CA GLY A 138 2.03 13.95 -0.58
C GLY A 138 1.92 12.43 -0.40
N TYR A 139 1.37 11.93 0.71
CA TYR A 139 1.36 10.49 1.04
C TYR A 139 0.64 9.61 -0.01
N ASN A 140 -0.23 10.19 -0.78
CA ASN A 140 -0.85 9.55 -1.93
C ASN A 140 -0.50 10.34 -3.20
N HIS A 141 -0.60 9.73 -4.38
CA HIS A 141 -0.28 10.35 -5.67
C HIS A 141 -1.30 11.42 -6.12
N LYS A 142 -1.77 12.29 -5.18
CA LYS A 142 -2.72 13.38 -5.46
C LYS A 142 -1.99 14.69 -5.81
N ALA A 143 -2.70 15.81 -5.70
CA ALA A 143 -2.26 17.12 -6.18
C ALA A 143 -0.88 17.55 -5.66
N GLU A 144 -0.63 17.44 -4.33
CA GLU A 144 0.64 17.87 -3.75
C GLU A 144 1.81 16.98 -4.21
N TRP A 145 1.62 15.65 -4.24
CA TRP A 145 2.63 14.74 -4.78
C TRP A 145 2.95 15.05 -6.24
N LYS A 146 1.92 15.23 -7.09
CA LYS A 146 2.11 15.57 -8.52
C LYS A 146 2.81 16.91 -8.73
N LYS A 147 2.47 17.91 -7.93
CA LYS A 147 3.10 19.24 -7.94
C LYS A 147 4.60 19.10 -7.69
N TRP A 148 4.99 18.43 -6.62
CA TRP A 148 6.39 18.28 -6.25
C TRP A 148 7.15 17.35 -7.20
N THR A 149 6.53 16.29 -7.68
CA THR A 149 7.09 15.42 -8.73
C THR A 149 7.44 16.22 -9.97
N LYS A 150 6.52 17.07 -10.47
CA LYS A 150 6.75 17.94 -11.63
C LYS A 150 7.90 18.89 -11.36
N TYR A 151 7.88 19.58 -10.23
CA TYR A 151 8.91 20.56 -9.85
C TYR A 151 10.31 19.91 -9.80
N VAL A 152 10.45 18.79 -9.09
CA VAL A 152 11.73 18.07 -8.98
C VAL A 152 12.19 17.56 -10.33
N SER A 153 11.31 16.99 -11.15
CA SER A 153 11.65 16.51 -12.49
C SER A 153 12.17 17.62 -13.39
N GLU A 154 11.54 18.80 -13.36
CA GLU A 154 11.97 19.99 -14.14
C GLU A 154 13.33 20.51 -13.69
N LYS A 155 13.64 20.46 -12.39
CA LYS A 155 14.90 20.97 -11.83
C LYS A 155 16.07 20.01 -11.99
N THR A 156 15.82 18.71 -11.99
CA THR A 156 16.89 17.69 -11.92
C THR A 156 17.03 16.86 -13.19
N GLY A 157 16.03 16.84 -14.05
CA GLY A 157 15.96 15.93 -15.19
C GLY A 157 15.68 14.47 -14.80
N TYR A 158 15.32 14.19 -13.54
CA TYR A 158 14.83 12.89 -13.12
C TYR A 158 13.43 12.66 -13.65
N ASN A 159 13.16 11.44 -14.11
CA ASN A 159 11.83 11.02 -14.56
C ASN A 159 11.12 10.28 -13.42
N ILE A 160 10.48 11.04 -12.53
CA ILE A 160 9.80 10.51 -11.36
C ILE A 160 8.36 10.17 -11.78
N GLN A 161 8.09 8.88 -11.99
CA GLN A 161 6.78 8.40 -12.43
C GLN A 161 6.08 7.63 -11.31
N ARG A 162 4.75 7.58 -11.38
CA ARG A 162 3.95 6.64 -10.60
C ARG A 162 4.25 5.22 -11.11
N CYS A 163 4.81 4.36 -10.26
CA CYS A 163 5.02 2.95 -10.60
C CYS A 163 3.69 2.22 -10.70
N GLY A 164 3.34 1.78 -11.89
CA GLY A 164 2.08 1.11 -12.19
C GLY A 164 1.30 1.92 -13.21
N GLY A 165 1.42 1.49 -14.47
CA GLY A 165 0.89 2.17 -15.62
C GLY A 165 -0.56 2.61 -15.46
N ASP A 166 -0.78 3.82 -15.84
CA ASP A 166 -2.00 4.27 -16.51
C ASP A 166 -1.51 5.36 -17.46
N GLU A 167 -1.35 4.98 -18.72
CA GLU A 167 -1.48 5.87 -19.84
C GLU A 167 -2.96 6.22 -20.00
#